data_ab3c798e0d50bb8ae2a64e52ba7dafa5
#
_entry.id   ab3c798e0d50bb8ae2a64e52ba7dafa5
#
_cell.length_a   1.000
_cell.length_b   1.000
_cell.length_c   1.000
_cell.angle_alpha   90.00
_cell.angle_beta   90.00
_cell.angle_gamma   90.00
#
_symmetry.space_group_name_H-M   'P 1'
#
loop_
_entity.id
_entity.type
_entity.pdbx_description
1 polymer ?
#
loop_
_entity_poly.entity_id
_entity_poly.type
_entity_poly.pdbx_seq_one_letter_code
_entity_poly.pdbx_strand_id
1 'polypeptide(L)'
;MKLSYIQYTLLGLSVLYRLYSGLFMIIADCDETFNYWEPLNLLLRGFGKQTWEYSPEYKIRSYAYLFPYYILGRILQLLNLSPVMIFYSIRVLGIIGFTCYCEWKLFSSLRRYSSTLANWWLFFDTIAPGMSHAGVALLPSSLAMQTAMLANSYLLRAVGTSKDAQNLGTNITKAIFWYFIGGIFGWPFALALGVPVGLYTMYHTIFTGSLKFGIYFKILAVLLGIVGLVVLIDTIYYKQFMFIPINIVLYNVFGGEGEGPEIFGVEPLSYYVLNLALNFHVIFPLGVAGMALNPMISQGKEFSTLVSMQLIVWMGIFFSQPHKEERFLYPIYSLISLLAAIFLSKLALGVKRFISKKVFTILQAGFILSLITVSNLRILNLVENYAAPLKTFNTVARLEEATTTSPVNVCMGKEWYHFPASFFLPDSYRLRFVECGFDGLLPGDFYELDNIFESTTHIPANMNNKNKFELDKVVSLTECDYFVDNSQFDSIPQLLYPNLTTAPGWEVMDCNKMLNPNGHHSFIGKLLYSLFQSRTYGFLRSQKGCRCLGVG
;
A
#
# COMPACT_ATOMS: atom_id res chain seq x y z
N MET A 1 10.36 8.03 -31.17
CA MET A 1 11.24 9.12 -30.66
C MET A 1 12.21 8.52 -29.66
N LYS A 2 13.53 8.73 -29.83
CA LYS A 2 14.56 8.30 -28.86
C LYS A 2 14.38 9.07 -27.54
N LEU A 3 14.72 8.47 -26.41
CA LEU A 3 14.74 9.12 -25.09
C LEU A 3 15.93 10.08 -25.01
N SER A 4 15.79 11.20 -24.28
CA SER A 4 16.92 12.08 -23.95
C SER A 4 17.69 11.50 -22.74
N TYR A 5 18.93 11.96 -22.52
CA TYR A 5 19.73 11.57 -21.34
C TYR A 5 18.97 11.84 -20.03
N ILE A 6 18.33 13.01 -19.91
CA ILE A 6 17.51 13.37 -18.73
C ILE A 6 16.40 12.33 -18.49
N GLN A 7 15.75 11.87 -19.56
CA GLN A 7 14.66 10.89 -19.46
C GLN A 7 15.15 9.51 -19.07
N TYR A 8 16.32 9.07 -19.58
CA TYR A 8 16.97 7.84 -19.11
C TYR A 8 17.34 7.94 -17.62
N THR A 9 17.91 9.07 -17.20
CA THR A 9 18.26 9.31 -15.79
C THR A 9 17.02 9.28 -14.89
N LEU A 10 15.93 9.97 -15.24
CA LEU A 10 14.70 9.98 -14.46
C LEU A 10 14.08 8.59 -14.32
N LEU A 11 14.04 7.83 -15.42
CA LEU A 11 13.52 6.46 -15.40
C LEU A 11 14.40 5.53 -14.54
N GLY A 12 15.72 5.66 -14.66
CA GLY A 12 16.66 4.91 -13.82
C GLY A 12 16.50 5.26 -12.33
N LEU A 13 16.35 6.53 -12.01
CA LEU A 13 16.09 6.99 -10.65
C LEU A 13 14.74 6.48 -10.13
N SER A 14 13.67 6.51 -10.93
CA SER A 14 12.37 5.96 -10.53
C SER A 14 12.52 4.49 -10.10
N VAL A 15 13.15 3.67 -10.91
CA VAL A 15 13.41 2.25 -10.57
C VAL A 15 14.25 2.13 -9.29
N LEU A 16 15.33 2.92 -9.15
CA LEU A 16 16.20 2.88 -7.97
C LEU A 16 15.46 3.27 -6.68
N TYR A 17 14.62 4.32 -6.71
CA TYR A 17 13.83 4.73 -5.55
C TYR A 17 12.83 3.65 -5.15
N ARG A 18 12.14 3.01 -6.12
CA ARG A 18 11.21 1.92 -5.83
C ARG A 18 11.94 0.69 -5.27
N LEU A 19 13.09 0.30 -5.85
CA LEU A 19 13.89 -0.81 -5.35
C LEU A 19 14.42 -0.54 -3.94
N TYR A 20 14.96 0.67 -3.67
CA TYR A 20 15.41 1.04 -2.34
C TYR A 20 14.28 0.93 -1.31
N SER A 21 13.11 1.48 -1.63
CA SER A 21 11.94 1.41 -0.76
C SER A 21 11.48 -0.04 -0.55
N GLY A 22 11.38 -0.83 -1.61
CA GLY A 22 10.92 -2.22 -1.51
C GLY A 22 11.86 -3.13 -0.71
N LEU A 23 13.15 -2.84 -0.70
CA LEU A 23 14.12 -3.65 0.03
C LEU A 23 14.29 -3.21 1.50
N PHE A 24 14.12 -1.93 1.81
CA PHE A 24 14.52 -1.40 3.10
C PHE A 24 13.39 -0.77 3.93
N MET A 25 12.25 -0.41 3.32
CA MET A 25 11.13 0.15 4.09
C MET A 25 10.29 -0.92 4.75
N ILE A 26 9.85 -0.62 5.97
CA ILE A 26 8.85 -1.41 6.69
C ILE A 26 7.56 -1.53 5.87
N ILE A 27 6.77 -2.57 6.15
CA ILE A 27 5.34 -2.59 5.82
C ILE A 27 4.67 -1.57 6.75
N ALA A 28 4.14 -0.49 6.18
CA ALA A 28 3.67 0.65 6.96
C ALA A 28 2.27 0.47 7.55
N ASP A 29 1.55 -0.56 7.11
CA ASP A 29 0.14 -0.79 7.43
C ASP A 29 -0.06 -2.25 7.85
N CYS A 30 -0.59 -2.48 9.06
CA CYS A 30 -0.83 -3.83 9.57
C CYS A 30 -1.84 -4.62 8.74
N ASP A 31 -2.78 -3.93 8.07
CA ASP A 31 -3.70 -4.59 7.14
C ASP A 31 -2.98 -5.15 5.91
N GLU A 32 -1.88 -4.52 5.47
CA GLU A 32 -1.06 -5.11 4.41
C GLU A 32 -0.50 -6.45 4.85
N THR A 33 -0.02 -6.54 6.09
CA THR A 33 0.48 -7.79 6.67
C THR A 33 -0.64 -8.81 6.81
N PHE A 34 -1.64 -8.51 7.62
CA PHE A 34 -2.62 -9.51 8.07
C PHE A 34 -3.71 -9.80 7.04
N ASN A 35 -4.00 -8.87 6.12
CA ASN A 35 -5.00 -9.08 5.08
C ASN A 35 -4.42 -9.47 3.72
N TYR A 36 -3.10 -9.48 3.53
CA TYR A 36 -2.54 -9.83 2.21
C TYR A 36 -1.30 -10.74 2.32
N TRP A 37 -0.28 -10.37 3.12
CA TRP A 37 0.90 -11.22 3.25
C TRP A 37 0.62 -12.51 4.00
N GLU A 38 -0.16 -12.48 5.09
CA GLU A 38 -0.50 -13.66 5.87
C GLU A 38 -1.37 -14.66 5.10
N PRO A 39 -2.48 -14.24 4.43
CA PRO A 39 -3.22 -15.15 3.56
C PRO A 39 -2.39 -15.66 2.38
N LEU A 40 -1.48 -14.86 1.83
CA LEU A 40 -0.57 -15.32 0.78
C LEU A 40 0.43 -16.36 1.32
N ASN A 41 0.92 -16.20 2.56
CA ASN A 41 1.76 -17.20 3.23
C ASN A 41 1.00 -18.50 3.46
N LEU A 42 -0.28 -18.44 3.89
CA LEU A 42 -1.14 -19.61 3.94
C LEU A 42 -1.19 -20.34 2.59
N LEU A 43 -1.48 -19.63 1.49
CA LEU A 43 -1.60 -20.23 0.16
C LEU A 43 -0.29 -20.87 -0.31
N LEU A 44 0.86 -20.38 0.12
CA LEU A 44 2.18 -20.87 -0.31
C LEU A 44 2.78 -21.90 0.64
N ARG A 45 2.56 -21.78 1.96
CA ARG A 45 3.26 -22.53 3.00
C ARG A 45 2.34 -23.27 3.97
N GLY A 46 1.00 -23.07 3.87
CA GLY A 46 0.00 -23.81 4.66
C GLY A 46 -0.27 -23.24 6.05
N PHE A 47 0.31 -22.11 6.45
CA PHE A 47 0.06 -21.45 7.73
C PHE A 47 0.09 -19.92 7.63
N GLY A 48 -0.45 -19.23 8.62
CA GLY A 48 -0.49 -17.77 8.70
C GLY A 48 -1.57 -17.29 9.65
N LYS A 49 -1.67 -15.96 9.80
CA LYS A 49 -2.70 -15.31 10.61
C LYS A 49 -3.93 -14.97 9.77
N GLN A 50 -5.11 -15.23 10.32
CA GLN A 50 -6.41 -14.94 9.70
C GLN A 50 -7.10 -13.80 10.43
N THR A 51 -7.46 -12.75 9.70
CA THR A 51 -8.38 -11.71 10.19
C THR A 51 -9.83 -12.17 10.02
N TRP A 52 -10.75 -11.55 10.76
CA TRP A 52 -12.19 -11.78 10.58
C TRP A 52 -12.66 -11.49 9.15
N GLU A 53 -12.01 -10.58 8.45
CA GLU A 53 -12.33 -10.16 7.09
C GLU A 53 -12.18 -11.26 6.04
N TYR A 54 -11.27 -12.21 6.27
CA TYR A 54 -11.09 -13.41 5.44
C TYR A 54 -11.94 -14.60 5.89
N SER A 55 -12.69 -14.44 6.98
CA SER A 55 -13.53 -15.54 7.44
C SER A 55 -14.62 -15.86 6.43
N PRO A 56 -15.04 -17.14 6.29
CA PRO A 56 -16.14 -17.53 5.43
C PRO A 56 -17.50 -17.00 5.91
N GLU A 57 -17.58 -16.41 7.08
CA GLU A 57 -18.76 -15.73 7.62
C GLU A 57 -18.91 -14.32 7.05
N TYR A 58 -17.85 -13.49 7.14
CA TYR A 58 -17.90 -12.06 6.76
C TYR A 58 -17.53 -11.80 5.30
N LYS A 59 -16.54 -12.48 4.74
CA LYS A 59 -16.21 -12.50 3.31
C LYS A 59 -16.04 -11.11 2.69
N ILE A 60 -15.17 -10.28 3.27
CA ILE A 60 -14.92 -8.93 2.76
C ILE A 60 -13.51 -8.75 2.18
N ARG A 61 -12.75 -9.84 2.06
CA ARG A 61 -11.46 -9.84 1.37
C ARG A 61 -11.45 -10.92 0.27
N SER A 62 -10.84 -10.56 -0.88
CA SER A 62 -10.85 -11.40 -2.07
C SER A 62 -9.53 -12.18 -2.22
N TYR A 63 -9.62 -13.48 -2.40
CA TYR A 63 -8.49 -14.31 -2.81
C TYR A 63 -8.07 -14.04 -4.27
N ALA A 64 -9.00 -13.54 -5.10
CA ALA A 64 -8.68 -13.18 -6.47
C ALA A 64 -7.60 -12.10 -6.54
N TYR A 65 -7.59 -11.14 -5.57
CA TYR A 65 -6.53 -10.13 -5.46
C TYR A 65 -5.14 -10.75 -5.25
N LEU A 66 -5.05 -11.83 -4.48
CA LEU A 66 -3.78 -12.52 -4.16
C LEU A 66 -3.32 -13.45 -5.29
N PHE A 67 -4.22 -13.84 -6.20
CA PHE A 67 -3.96 -14.88 -7.18
C PHE A 67 -2.73 -14.65 -8.08
N PRO A 68 -2.47 -13.44 -8.63
CA PRO A 68 -1.25 -13.17 -9.39
C PRO A 68 0.03 -13.36 -8.58
N TYR A 69 0.02 -12.95 -7.32
CA TYR A 69 1.17 -13.07 -6.39
C TYR A 69 1.36 -14.51 -5.94
N TYR A 70 0.27 -15.25 -5.76
CA TYR A 70 0.31 -16.70 -5.50
C TYR A 70 0.97 -17.46 -6.65
N ILE A 71 0.58 -17.19 -7.90
CA ILE A 71 1.23 -17.81 -9.07
C ILE A 71 2.73 -17.51 -9.10
N LEU A 72 3.10 -16.24 -8.92
CA LEU A 72 4.51 -15.84 -8.85
C LEU A 72 5.24 -16.57 -7.70
N GLY A 73 4.65 -16.60 -6.51
CA GLY A 73 5.21 -17.28 -5.35
C GLY A 73 5.42 -18.78 -5.59
N ARG A 74 4.46 -19.48 -6.24
CA ARG A 74 4.60 -20.90 -6.61
C ARG A 74 5.75 -21.12 -7.59
N ILE A 75 5.92 -20.25 -8.57
CA ILE A 75 7.07 -20.32 -9.51
C ILE A 75 8.38 -20.15 -8.75
N LEU A 76 8.45 -19.21 -7.81
CA LEU A 76 9.65 -18.96 -7.01
C LEU A 76 9.96 -20.14 -6.06
N GLN A 77 8.94 -20.81 -5.52
CA GLN A 77 9.12 -22.05 -4.75
C GLN A 77 9.72 -23.18 -5.60
N LEU A 78 9.29 -23.33 -6.85
CA LEU A 78 9.88 -24.31 -7.78
C LEU A 78 11.37 -24.04 -8.07
N LEU A 79 11.83 -22.78 -7.86
CA LEU A 79 13.25 -22.41 -7.93
C LEU A 79 13.97 -22.59 -6.58
N ASN A 80 13.34 -23.21 -5.58
CA ASN A 80 13.88 -23.46 -4.24
C ASN A 80 14.37 -22.18 -3.51
N LEU A 81 13.69 -21.07 -3.72
CA LEU A 81 13.99 -19.83 -2.98
C LEU A 81 13.45 -19.93 -1.54
N SER A 82 14.20 -19.38 -0.58
CA SER A 82 13.74 -19.29 0.81
C SER A 82 12.50 -18.39 0.94
N PRO A 83 11.67 -18.57 1.99
CA PRO A 83 10.46 -17.75 2.19
C PRO A 83 10.72 -16.25 2.15
N VAL A 84 11.80 -15.78 2.79
CA VAL A 84 12.21 -14.36 2.76
C VAL A 84 12.56 -13.90 1.34
N MET A 85 13.27 -14.74 0.57
CA MET A 85 13.57 -14.42 -0.83
C MET A 85 12.31 -14.37 -1.68
N ILE A 86 11.32 -15.23 -1.42
CA ILE A 86 10.01 -15.20 -2.08
C ILE A 86 9.29 -13.90 -1.76
N PHE A 87 9.25 -13.48 -0.48
CA PHE A 87 8.67 -12.20 -0.07
C PHE A 87 9.28 -11.02 -0.84
N TYR A 88 10.60 -10.88 -0.82
CA TYR A 88 11.27 -9.79 -1.53
C TYR A 88 11.11 -9.89 -3.05
N SER A 89 11.12 -11.10 -3.61
CA SER A 89 10.90 -11.29 -5.05
C SER A 89 9.49 -10.91 -5.48
N ILE A 90 8.46 -11.25 -4.70
CA ILE A 90 7.07 -10.79 -4.96
C ILE A 90 7.00 -9.27 -4.87
N ARG A 91 7.63 -8.67 -3.85
CA ARG A 91 7.65 -7.21 -3.67
C ARG A 91 8.34 -6.51 -4.82
N VAL A 92 9.48 -7.03 -5.29
CA VAL A 92 10.27 -6.44 -6.38
C VAL A 92 9.69 -6.74 -7.76
N LEU A 93 9.43 -8.01 -8.09
CA LEU A 93 9.01 -8.41 -9.43
C LEU A 93 7.52 -8.19 -9.64
N GLY A 94 6.70 -8.54 -8.64
CA GLY A 94 5.24 -8.40 -8.70
C GLY A 94 4.81 -6.94 -8.57
N ILE A 95 5.10 -6.33 -7.42
CA ILE A 95 4.54 -5.02 -7.05
C ILE A 95 5.34 -3.89 -7.72
N ILE A 96 6.65 -3.80 -7.47
CA ILE A 96 7.49 -2.73 -8.01
C ILE A 96 7.58 -2.83 -9.54
N GLY A 97 7.73 -4.03 -10.08
CA GLY A 97 7.74 -4.24 -11.53
C GLY A 97 6.47 -3.70 -12.19
N PHE A 98 5.30 -3.93 -11.59
CA PHE A 98 4.03 -3.40 -12.09
C PHE A 98 3.93 -1.88 -11.90
N THR A 99 4.37 -1.33 -10.76
CA THR A 99 4.44 0.12 -10.54
C THR A 99 5.28 0.81 -11.60
N CYS A 100 6.51 0.35 -11.82
CA CYS A 100 7.42 0.91 -12.83
C CYS A 100 6.84 0.79 -14.26
N TYR A 101 6.13 -0.29 -14.56
CA TYR A 101 5.42 -0.44 -15.82
C TYR A 101 4.31 0.60 -15.98
N CYS A 102 3.52 0.86 -14.95
CA CYS A 102 2.46 1.87 -14.95
C CYS A 102 3.04 3.29 -15.11
N GLU A 103 4.09 3.60 -14.36
CA GLU A 103 4.84 4.85 -14.48
C GLU A 103 5.38 5.04 -15.91
N TRP A 104 6.01 4.01 -16.47
CA TRP A 104 6.50 4.04 -17.85
C TRP A 104 5.39 4.29 -18.87
N LYS A 105 4.22 3.66 -18.71
CA LYS A 105 3.07 3.84 -19.62
C LYS A 105 2.53 5.26 -19.59
N LEU A 106 2.32 5.82 -18.39
CA LEU A 106 1.83 7.18 -18.26
C LEU A 106 2.89 8.18 -18.74
N PHE A 107 4.16 8.03 -18.34
CA PHE A 107 5.28 8.83 -18.84
C PHE A 107 5.34 8.83 -20.38
N SER A 108 5.24 7.66 -20.99
CA SER A 108 5.30 7.53 -22.46
C SER A 108 4.14 8.24 -23.16
N SER A 109 2.96 8.27 -22.56
CA SER A 109 1.80 9.00 -23.08
C SER A 109 1.95 10.51 -22.89
N LEU A 110 2.35 10.95 -21.70
CA LEU A 110 2.63 12.37 -21.40
C LEU A 110 3.74 12.92 -22.30
N ARG A 111 4.79 12.15 -22.55
CA ARG A 111 5.92 12.54 -23.40
C ARG A 111 5.50 12.80 -24.86
N ARG A 112 4.55 12.04 -25.39
CA ARG A 112 3.99 12.27 -26.74
C ARG A 112 3.25 13.60 -26.82
N TYR A 113 2.66 14.02 -25.71
CA TYR A 113 1.96 15.30 -25.60
C TYR A 113 2.94 16.45 -25.29
N SER A 114 3.79 16.31 -24.27
CA SER A 114 4.81 17.27 -23.86
C SER A 114 5.94 16.59 -23.09
N SER A 115 7.18 16.66 -23.62
CA SER A 115 8.36 16.13 -22.92
C SER A 115 8.62 16.84 -21.59
N THR A 116 8.36 18.15 -21.52
CA THR A 116 8.51 18.93 -20.27
C THR A 116 7.54 18.46 -19.20
N LEU A 117 6.27 18.25 -19.55
CA LEU A 117 5.26 17.74 -18.64
C LEU A 117 5.62 16.34 -18.14
N ALA A 118 6.02 15.44 -19.06
CA ALA A 118 6.42 14.08 -18.70
C ALA A 118 7.60 14.06 -17.73
N ASN A 119 8.60 14.92 -17.96
CA ASN A 119 9.78 15.00 -17.09
C ASN A 119 9.42 15.52 -15.70
N TRP A 120 8.58 16.56 -15.57
CA TRP A 120 8.13 17.08 -14.29
C TRP A 120 7.26 16.06 -13.53
N TRP A 121 6.34 15.41 -14.22
CA TRP A 121 5.51 14.39 -13.57
C TRP A 121 6.36 13.23 -13.05
N LEU A 122 7.23 12.65 -13.89
CA LEU A 122 8.07 11.52 -13.46
C LEU A 122 9.04 11.93 -12.35
N PHE A 123 9.57 13.16 -12.39
CA PHE A 123 10.42 13.68 -11.32
C PHE A 123 9.66 13.77 -10.00
N PHE A 124 8.46 14.37 -9.98
CA PHE A 124 7.65 14.49 -8.78
C PHE A 124 7.21 13.13 -8.24
N ASP A 125 6.75 12.25 -9.12
CA ASP A 125 6.30 10.90 -8.76
C ASP A 125 7.46 10.06 -8.19
N THR A 126 8.68 10.21 -8.75
CA THR A 126 9.88 9.52 -8.28
C THR A 126 10.28 9.92 -6.87
N ILE A 127 10.38 11.23 -6.62
CA ILE A 127 10.95 11.74 -5.36
C ILE A 127 9.94 11.85 -4.23
N ALA A 128 8.63 11.83 -4.51
CA ALA A 128 7.60 11.98 -3.47
C ALA A 128 7.72 10.85 -2.43
N PRO A 129 7.93 11.16 -1.11
CA PRO A 129 8.04 10.15 -0.08
C PRO A 129 6.80 9.24 0.01
N GLY A 130 5.60 9.76 -0.25
CA GLY A 130 4.38 8.95 -0.32
C GLY A 130 4.43 7.84 -1.36
N MET A 131 5.07 8.08 -2.51
CA MET A 131 5.25 7.06 -3.53
C MET A 131 6.26 5.98 -3.14
N SER A 132 7.14 6.24 -2.16
CA SER A 132 8.13 5.27 -1.70
C SER A 132 7.50 4.12 -0.91
N HIS A 133 6.36 4.33 -0.25
CA HIS A 133 5.60 3.25 0.37
C HIS A 133 4.38 2.83 -0.45
N ALA A 134 3.59 3.75 -1.00
CA ALA A 134 2.44 3.38 -1.84
C ALA A 134 2.81 2.56 -3.08
N GLY A 135 3.97 2.84 -3.70
CA GLY A 135 4.43 2.14 -4.90
C GLY A 135 5.00 0.74 -4.65
N VAL A 136 5.17 0.32 -3.38
CA VAL A 136 5.78 -0.96 -3.00
C VAL A 136 4.90 -1.80 -2.08
N ALA A 137 3.70 -1.34 -1.75
CA ALA A 137 2.78 -2.02 -0.84
C ALA A 137 1.89 -3.03 -1.57
N LEU A 138 1.70 -4.19 -0.94
CA LEU A 138 0.74 -5.22 -1.36
C LEU A 138 -0.67 -4.86 -0.87
N LEU A 139 -1.19 -3.74 -1.37
CA LEU A 139 -2.51 -3.22 -0.99
C LEU A 139 -3.40 -2.98 -2.21
N PRO A 140 -4.71 -3.24 -2.12
CA PRO A 140 -5.67 -2.89 -3.17
C PRO A 140 -5.69 -1.41 -3.55
N SER A 141 -5.43 -0.51 -2.58
CA SER A 141 -5.28 0.92 -2.84
C SER A 141 -4.05 1.25 -3.70
N SER A 142 -2.95 0.51 -3.53
CA SER A 142 -1.76 0.60 -4.41
C SER A 142 -2.07 0.10 -5.81
N LEU A 143 -2.79 -1.02 -5.94
CA LEU A 143 -3.26 -1.50 -7.25
C LEU A 143 -4.19 -0.46 -7.91
N ALA A 144 -5.08 0.18 -7.14
CA ALA A 144 -5.94 1.26 -7.64
C ALA A 144 -5.13 2.45 -8.18
N MET A 145 -4.04 2.85 -7.50
CA MET A 145 -3.11 3.88 -7.97
C MET A 145 -2.44 3.47 -9.29
N GLN A 146 -1.90 2.26 -9.35
CA GLN A 146 -1.20 1.72 -10.51
C GLN A 146 -2.14 1.65 -11.73
N THR A 147 -3.35 1.14 -11.55
CA THR A 147 -4.34 1.04 -12.62
C THR A 147 -4.89 2.39 -13.04
N ALA A 148 -5.01 3.37 -12.12
CA ALA A 148 -5.36 4.75 -12.45
C ALA A 148 -4.29 5.42 -13.34
N MET A 149 -2.99 5.15 -13.11
CA MET A 149 -1.92 5.60 -14.02
C MET A 149 -2.10 5.04 -15.44
N LEU A 150 -2.41 3.73 -15.55
CA LEU A 150 -2.67 3.11 -16.85
C LEU A 150 -3.93 3.69 -17.50
N ALA A 151 -5.02 3.83 -16.75
CA ALA A 151 -6.26 4.43 -17.24
C ALA A 151 -6.02 5.85 -17.76
N ASN A 152 -5.32 6.69 -17.01
CA ASN A 152 -4.99 8.04 -17.42
C ASN A 152 -4.04 8.09 -18.64
N SER A 153 -3.17 7.08 -18.83
CA SER A 153 -2.35 6.97 -20.03
C SER A 153 -3.20 6.77 -21.29
N TYR A 154 -4.28 5.99 -21.20
CA TYR A 154 -5.23 5.78 -22.28
C TYR A 154 -6.21 6.97 -22.43
N LEU A 155 -6.63 7.56 -21.32
CA LEU A 155 -7.48 8.76 -21.32
C LEU A 155 -6.80 9.93 -22.06
N LEU A 156 -5.51 10.17 -21.80
CA LEU A 156 -4.74 11.19 -22.52
C LEU A 156 -4.70 10.93 -24.04
N ARG A 157 -4.60 9.67 -24.44
CA ARG A 157 -4.66 9.29 -25.86
C ARG A 157 -6.06 9.47 -26.43
N ALA A 158 -7.10 9.14 -25.67
CA ALA A 158 -8.49 9.32 -26.09
C ALA A 158 -8.79 10.79 -26.39
N VAL A 159 -8.44 11.69 -25.48
CA VAL A 159 -8.60 13.14 -25.64
C VAL A 159 -7.79 13.67 -26.83
N GLY A 160 -6.56 13.19 -27.04
CA GLY A 160 -5.71 13.58 -28.18
C GLY A 160 -6.21 13.09 -29.55
N THR A 161 -7.13 12.12 -29.59
CA THR A 161 -7.69 11.51 -30.78
C THR A 161 -9.20 11.68 -30.89
N SER A 162 -9.77 12.68 -30.23
CA SER A 162 -11.23 12.89 -30.15
C SER A 162 -11.93 13.06 -31.51
N LYS A 163 -11.18 13.43 -32.55
CA LYS A 163 -11.68 13.53 -33.93
C LYS A 163 -11.78 12.18 -34.66
N ASP A 164 -11.12 11.13 -34.16
CA ASP A 164 -11.15 9.78 -34.72
C ASP A 164 -11.97 8.88 -33.77
N ALA A 165 -13.21 8.65 -34.15
CA ALA A 165 -14.19 7.90 -33.35
C ALA A 165 -13.72 6.48 -32.97
N GLN A 166 -12.97 5.79 -33.84
CA GLN A 166 -12.49 4.43 -33.58
C GLN A 166 -11.38 4.44 -32.51
N ASN A 167 -10.41 5.33 -32.64
CA ASN A 167 -9.33 5.49 -31.69
C ASN A 167 -9.83 6.05 -30.36
N LEU A 168 -10.77 7.00 -30.37
CA LEU A 168 -11.43 7.51 -29.18
C LEU A 168 -12.10 6.37 -28.40
N GLY A 169 -12.98 5.60 -29.03
CA GLY A 169 -13.71 4.50 -28.40
C GLY A 169 -12.79 3.39 -27.87
N THR A 170 -11.74 3.04 -28.62
CA THR A 170 -10.76 2.03 -28.20
C THR A 170 -9.99 2.48 -26.94
N ASN A 171 -9.52 3.72 -26.91
CA ASN A 171 -8.76 4.24 -25.78
C ASN A 171 -9.65 4.43 -24.54
N ILE A 172 -10.89 4.89 -24.70
CA ILE A 172 -11.88 4.97 -23.59
C ILE A 172 -12.14 3.57 -23.01
N THR A 173 -12.41 2.57 -23.85
CA THR A 173 -12.64 1.20 -23.35
C THR A 173 -11.44 0.67 -22.57
N LYS A 174 -10.20 0.94 -23.03
CA LYS A 174 -8.98 0.56 -22.30
C LYS A 174 -8.81 1.32 -20.98
N ALA A 175 -9.17 2.61 -20.93
CA ALA A 175 -9.14 3.39 -19.69
C ALA A 175 -10.13 2.83 -18.68
N ILE A 176 -11.37 2.55 -19.09
CA ILE A 176 -12.42 1.97 -18.25
C ILE A 176 -12.03 0.55 -17.79
N PHE A 177 -11.42 -0.27 -18.65
CA PHE A 177 -10.89 -1.58 -18.28
C PHE A 177 -9.95 -1.47 -17.07
N TRP A 178 -9.01 -0.53 -17.07
CA TRP A 178 -8.07 -0.38 -15.97
C TRP A 178 -8.72 0.16 -14.69
N TYR A 179 -9.74 1.03 -14.78
CA TYR A 179 -10.53 1.41 -13.60
C TYR A 179 -11.32 0.22 -13.04
N PHE A 180 -11.85 -0.66 -13.91
CA PHE A 180 -12.52 -1.89 -13.45
C PHE A 180 -11.53 -2.85 -12.78
N ILE A 181 -10.33 -3.02 -13.31
CA ILE A 181 -9.29 -3.82 -12.63
C ILE A 181 -9.01 -3.22 -11.23
N GLY A 182 -8.74 -1.94 -11.13
CA GLY A 182 -8.48 -1.29 -9.83
C GLY A 182 -9.63 -1.40 -8.84
N GLY A 183 -10.87 -1.32 -9.33
CA GLY A 183 -12.07 -1.38 -8.50
C GLY A 183 -12.54 -2.81 -8.19
N ILE A 184 -12.69 -3.65 -9.18
CA ILE A 184 -13.30 -4.98 -8.98
C ILE A 184 -12.28 -6.01 -8.48
N PHE A 185 -11.07 -5.97 -9.02
CA PHE A 185 -9.99 -6.85 -8.58
C PHE A 185 -9.27 -6.32 -7.33
N GLY A 186 -9.21 -5.00 -7.16
CA GLY A 186 -8.59 -4.31 -6.05
C GLY A 186 -9.59 -3.83 -5.01
N TRP A 187 -9.92 -2.56 -5.06
CA TRP A 187 -10.72 -1.88 -4.05
C TRP A 187 -11.93 -1.19 -4.67
N PRO A 188 -13.19 -1.62 -4.37
CA PRO A 188 -14.37 -1.18 -5.11
C PRO A 188 -14.59 0.33 -5.11
N PHE A 189 -14.20 1.03 -4.07
CA PHE A 189 -14.28 2.49 -4.02
C PHE A 189 -13.42 3.19 -5.08
N ALA A 190 -12.37 2.52 -5.60
CA ALA A 190 -11.53 3.06 -6.67
C ALA A 190 -12.29 3.28 -7.99
N LEU A 191 -13.48 2.67 -8.16
CA LEU A 191 -14.38 2.96 -9.30
C LEU A 191 -14.77 4.44 -9.35
N ALA A 192 -14.76 5.16 -8.23
CA ALA A 192 -15.03 6.59 -8.16
C ALA A 192 -14.07 7.40 -9.06
N LEU A 193 -12.82 6.97 -9.23
CA LEU A 193 -11.87 7.60 -10.15
C LEU A 193 -12.27 7.43 -11.62
N GLY A 194 -13.07 6.43 -11.95
CA GLY A 194 -13.59 6.19 -13.29
C GLY A 194 -14.83 7.05 -13.64
N VAL A 195 -15.52 7.62 -12.64
CA VAL A 195 -16.76 8.39 -12.85
C VAL A 195 -16.60 9.53 -13.85
N PRO A 196 -15.55 10.39 -13.77
CA PRO A 196 -15.36 11.45 -14.78
C PRO A 196 -15.18 10.91 -16.20
N VAL A 197 -14.55 9.74 -16.38
CA VAL A 197 -14.39 9.10 -17.68
C VAL A 197 -15.71 8.52 -18.19
N GLY A 198 -16.54 7.99 -17.30
CA GLY A 198 -17.90 7.57 -17.63
C GLY A 198 -18.75 8.73 -18.12
N LEU A 199 -18.74 9.88 -17.43
CA LEU A 199 -19.43 11.10 -17.84
C LEU A 199 -18.90 11.63 -19.18
N TYR A 200 -17.59 11.61 -19.38
CA TYR A 200 -16.97 11.98 -20.66
C TYR A 200 -17.42 11.07 -21.81
N THR A 201 -17.51 9.78 -21.56
CA THR A 201 -18.02 8.79 -22.52
C THR A 201 -19.47 9.09 -22.89
N MET A 202 -20.29 9.38 -21.88
CA MET A 202 -21.69 9.71 -22.06
C MET A 202 -21.88 11.00 -22.85
N TYR A 203 -21.10 12.04 -22.56
CA TYR A 203 -21.07 13.28 -23.31
C TYR A 203 -20.77 13.06 -24.80
N HIS A 204 -19.72 12.26 -25.10
CA HIS A 204 -19.35 11.97 -26.49
C HIS A 204 -20.34 11.07 -27.23
N THR A 205 -21.11 10.26 -26.52
CA THR A 205 -22.15 9.43 -27.12
C THR A 205 -23.43 10.22 -27.39
N ILE A 206 -23.91 11.00 -26.41
CA ILE A 206 -25.24 11.62 -26.46
C ILE A 206 -25.20 12.98 -27.14
N PHE A 207 -24.24 13.83 -26.79
CA PHE A 207 -24.24 15.23 -27.22
C PHE A 207 -23.40 15.50 -28.48
N THR A 208 -22.29 14.79 -28.66
CA THR A 208 -21.42 15.00 -29.83
C THR A 208 -21.62 13.97 -30.95
N GLY A 209 -22.20 12.81 -30.62
CA GLY A 209 -22.31 11.69 -31.57
C GLY A 209 -20.97 11.07 -31.97
N SER A 210 -19.87 11.47 -31.33
CA SER A 210 -18.51 11.01 -31.69
C SER A 210 -18.30 9.52 -31.31
N LEU A 211 -19.10 8.98 -30.42
CA LEU A 211 -19.10 7.58 -30.01
C LEU A 211 -20.47 6.94 -30.33
N LYS A 212 -20.42 5.70 -30.80
CA LYS A 212 -21.64 4.90 -31.03
C LYS A 212 -22.08 4.21 -29.73
N PHE A 213 -23.38 4.03 -29.53
CA PHE A 213 -23.95 3.30 -28.37
C PHE A 213 -23.34 1.89 -28.18
N GLY A 214 -22.86 1.24 -29.22
CA GLY A 214 -22.16 -0.04 -29.15
C GLY A 214 -20.95 -0.08 -28.20
N ILE A 215 -20.41 1.09 -27.79
CA ILE A 215 -19.33 1.14 -26.79
C ILE A 215 -19.78 0.62 -25.43
N TYR A 216 -21.04 0.83 -25.04
CA TYR A 216 -21.56 0.36 -23.74
C TYR A 216 -21.64 -1.16 -23.67
N PHE A 217 -21.95 -1.84 -24.78
CA PHE A 217 -21.91 -3.30 -24.84
C PHE A 217 -20.47 -3.83 -24.67
N LYS A 218 -19.48 -3.14 -25.23
CA LYS A 218 -18.06 -3.50 -25.03
C LYS A 218 -17.63 -3.29 -23.59
N ILE A 219 -18.01 -2.16 -22.97
CA ILE A 219 -17.74 -1.86 -21.56
C ILE A 219 -18.40 -2.88 -20.66
N LEU A 220 -19.65 -3.23 -20.91
CA LEU A 220 -20.38 -4.25 -20.15
C LEU A 220 -19.72 -5.63 -20.29
N ALA A 221 -19.31 -6.03 -21.49
CA ALA A 221 -18.62 -7.29 -21.71
C ALA A 221 -17.29 -7.35 -20.93
N VAL A 222 -16.53 -6.26 -20.92
CA VAL A 222 -15.31 -6.13 -20.11
C VAL A 222 -15.61 -6.27 -18.62
N LEU A 223 -16.61 -5.56 -18.12
CA LEU A 223 -17.03 -5.63 -16.72
C LEU A 223 -17.43 -7.05 -16.33
N LEU A 224 -18.31 -7.69 -17.12
CA LEU A 224 -18.76 -9.06 -16.86
C LEU A 224 -17.61 -10.07 -16.88
N GLY A 225 -16.63 -9.89 -17.77
CA GLY A 225 -15.43 -10.72 -17.82
C GLY A 225 -14.59 -10.61 -16.54
N ILE A 226 -14.37 -9.39 -16.05
CA ILE A 226 -13.60 -9.14 -14.81
C ILE A 226 -14.38 -9.67 -13.60
N VAL A 227 -15.66 -9.36 -13.48
CA VAL A 227 -16.54 -9.86 -12.40
C VAL A 227 -16.58 -11.38 -12.41
N GLY A 228 -16.76 -12.00 -13.58
CA GLY A 228 -16.79 -13.46 -13.71
C GLY A 228 -15.50 -14.12 -13.23
N LEU A 229 -14.34 -13.52 -13.54
CA LEU A 229 -13.04 -14.03 -13.07
C LEU A 229 -12.90 -13.93 -11.54
N VAL A 230 -13.26 -12.77 -10.96
CA VAL A 230 -13.19 -12.58 -9.51
C VAL A 230 -14.14 -13.52 -8.78
N VAL A 231 -15.39 -13.61 -9.23
CA VAL A 231 -16.39 -14.53 -8.67
C VAL A 231 -15.92 -15.97 -8.76
N LEU A 232 -15.35 -16.39 -9.89
CA LEU A 232 -14.84 -17.75 -10.07
C LEU A 232 -13.77 -18.10 -9.05
N ILE A 233 -12.76 -17.24 -8.91
CA ILE A 233 -11.64 -17.48 -7.99
C ILE A 233 -12.13 -17.48 -6.54
N ASP A 234 -12.89 -16.48 -6.13
CA ASP A 234 -13.37 -16.38 -4.75
C ASP A 234 -14.33 -17.52 -4.39
N THR A 235 -15.18 -17.94 -5.33
CA THR A 235 -16.09 -19.09 -5.14
C THR A 235 -15.32 -20.39 -4.90
N ILE A 236 -14.18 -20.60 -5.58
CA ILE A 236 -13.33 -21.78 -5.38
C ILE A 236 -12.73 -21.79 -3.97
N TYR A 237 -12.20 -20.67 -3.49
CA TYR A 237 -11.59 -20.59 -2.17
C TYR A 237 -12.59 -20.61 -1.03
N TYR A 238 -13.70 -19.90 -1.14
CA TYR A 238 -14.74 -19.85 -0.11
C TYR A 238 -15.75 -21.01 -0.19
N LYS A 239 -15.69 -21.82 -1.27
CA LYS A 239 -16.67 -22.89 -1.57
C LYS A 239 -18.14 -22.42 -1.57
N GLN A 240 -18.37 -21.14 -1.84
CA GLN A 240 -19.69 -20.51 -1.89
C GLN A 240 -19.70 -19.48 -3.00
N PHE A 241 -20.84 -19.40 -3.75
CA PHE A 241 -21.01 -18.33 -4.74
C PHE A 241 -21.05 -16.97 -4.05
N MET A 242 -20.15 -16.05 -4.46
CA MET A 242 -20.10 -14.72 -3.89
C MET A 242 -19.46 -13.68 -4.81
N PHE A 243 -19.75 -12.43 -4.51
CA PHE A 243 -19.09 -11.28 -5.14
C PHE A 243 -18.57 -10.32 -4.07
N ILE A 244 -17.32 -10.55 -3.65
CA ILE A 244 -16.65 -9.85 -2.55
C ILE A 244 -16.72 -8.32 -2.67
N PRO A 245 -16.51 -7.68 -3.86
CA PRO A 245 -16.60 -6.23 -3.98
C PRO A 245 -17.93 -5.63 -3.47
N ILE A 246 -19.04 -6.32 -3.61
CA ILE A 246 -20.33 -5.88 -3.03
C ILE A 246 -20.30 -6.00 -1.50
N ASN A 247 -19.77 -7.09 -0.95
CA ASN A 247 -19.71 -7.27 0.52
C ASN A 247 -18.87 -6.15 1.17
N ILE A 248 -17.73 -5.76 0.55
CA ILE A 248 -16.92 -4.64 1.02
C ILE A 248 -17.74 -3.34 1.06
N VAL A 249 -18.51 -3.05 0.00
CA VAL A 249 -19.35 -1.85 -0.05
C VAL A 249 -20.46 -1.91 0.99
N LEU A 250 -21.13 -3.05 1.11
CA LEU A 250 -22.23 -3.21 2.08
C LEU A 250 -21.72 -3.01 3.51
N TYR A 251 -20.61 -3.62 3.89
CA TYR A 251 -20.03 -3.47 5.23
C TYR A 251 -19.60 -2.02 5.52
N ASN A 252 -18.91 -1.36 4.59
CA ASN A 252 -18.36 -0.03 4.84
C ASN A 252 -19.37 1.12 4.71
N VAL A 253 -20.46 0.94 3.96
CA VAL A 253 -21.45 2.01 3.68
C VAL A 253 -22.76 1.77 4.41
N PHE A 254 -23.15 0.51 4.61
CA PHE A 254 -24.44 0.10 5.17
C PHE A 254 -24.28 -0.80 6.39
N GLY A 255 -23.12 -0.81 7.05
CA GLY A 255 -22.89 -1.57 8.29
C GLY A 255 -23.89 -1.22 9.37
N GLY A 256 -24.25 -2.22 10.20
CA GLY A 256 -25.18 -2.07 11.30
C GLY A 256 -24.60 -1.29 12.49
N GLU A 257 -25.39 -1.13 13.53
CA GLU A 257 -24.97 -0.46 14.76
C GLU A 257 -23.81 -1.23 15.42
N GLY A 258 -22.66 -0.56 15.64
CA GLY A 258 -21.42 -1.18 16.13
C GLY A 258 -20.61 -1.97 15.07
N GLU A 259 -20.90 -1.74 13.80
CA GLU A 259 -20.15 -2.27 12.65
C GLU A 259 -19.68 -1.13 11.75
N GLY A 260 -18.83 -1.44 10.77
CA GLY A 260 -18.32 -0.46 9.82
C GLY A 260 -16.97 0.15 10.24
N PRO A 261 -16.39 1.08 9.43
CA PRO A 261 -15.03 1.52 9.61
C PRO A 261 -14.80 2.38 10.86
N GLU A 262 -15.81 3.03 11.41
CA GLU A 262 -15.66 3.97 12.55
C GLU A 262 -15.23 3.29 13.84
N ILE A 263 -15.51 1.99 14.01
CA ILE A 263 -15.08 1.22 15.20
C ILE A 263 -13.57 1.06 15.29
N PHE A 264 -12.83 1.28 14.18
CA PHE A 264 -11.36 1.24 14.13
C PHE A 264 -10.71 2.60 14.39
N GLY A 265 -11.51 3.62 14.75
CA GLY A 265 -11.05 4.96 15.08
C GLY A 265 -11.51 6.01 14.08
N VAL A 266 -11.56 7.25 14.56
CA VAL A 266 -11.96 8.42 13.77
C VAL A 266 -10.85 9.47 13.81
N GLU A 267 -10.62 10.15 12.68
CA GLU A 267 -9.57 11.13 12.52
C GLU A 267 -10.10 12.43 11.92
N PRO A 268 -9.60 13.59 12.37
CA PRO A 268 -10.01 14.87 11.83
C PRO A 268 -9.47 15.07 10.40
N LEU A 269 -10.02 16.04 9.67
CA LEU A 269 -9.57 16.38 8.32
C LEU A 269 -8.07 16.73 8.26
N SER A 270 -7.54 17.35 9.33
CA SER A 270 -6.13 17.70 9.45
C SER A 270 -5.20 16.49 9.32
N TYR A 271 -5.63 15.29 9.66
CA TYR A 271 -4.88 14.05 9.47
C TYR A 271 -4.46 13.88 8.00
N TYR A 272 -5.40 13.98 7.06
CA TYR A 272 -5.08 13.86 5.63
C TYR A 272 -4.24 15.01 5.10
N VAL A 273 -4.50 16.25 5.55
CA VAL A 273 -3.72 17.43 5.12
C VAL A 273 -2.27 17.29 5.57
N LEU A 274 -2.04 16.91 6.83
CA LEU A 274 -0.69 16.70 7.37
C LEU A 274 0.02 15.54 6.69
N ASN A 275 -0.70 14.45 6.43
CA ASN A 275 -0.18 13.28 5.75
C ASN A 275 0.28 13.62 4.32
N LEU A 276 -0.56 14.30 3.55
CA LEU A 276 -0.21 14.77 2.20
C LEU A 276 0.94 15.78 2.23
N ALA A 277 0.99 16.67 3.23
CA ALA A 277 2.09 17.60 3.38
C ALA A 277 3.43 16.90 3.69
N LEU A 278 3.44 15.85 4.50
CA LEU A 278 4.62 15.04 4.80
C LEU A 278 5.07 14.20 3.60
N ASN A 279 4.13 13.69 2.81
CA ASN A 279 4.39 12.76 1.72
C ASN A 279 4.67 13.42 0.38
N PHE A 280 4.25 14.68 0.19
CA PHE A 280 4.38 15.40 -1.08
C PHE A 280 5.01 16.79 -0.94
N HIS A 281 5.24 17.30 0.29
CA HIS A 281 5.85 18.62 0.52
C HIS A 281 5.15 19.70 -0.32
N VAL A 282 5.94 20.50 -1.07
CA VAL A 282 5.43 21.55 -1.97
C VAL A 282 4.70 20.97 -3.19
N ILE A 283 4.90 19.70 -3.55
CA ILE A 283 4.15 19.07 -4.64
C ILE A 283 2.64 19.01 -4.32
N PHE A 284 2.27 18.82 -3.04
CA PHE A 284 0.87 18.82 -2.61
C PHE A 284 0.16 20.15 -2.88
N PRO A 285 0.61 21.31 -2.36
CA PRO A 285 -0.04 22.58 -2.68
C PRO A 285 0.01 22.95 -4.18
N LEU A 286 1.06 22.55 -4.92
CA LEU A 286 1.08 22.70 -6.38
C LEU A 286 0.02 21.82 -7.06
N GLY A 287 -0.22 20.60 -6.56
CA GLY A 287 -1.28 19.71 -7.03
C GLY A 287 -2.68 20.28 -6.80
N VAL A 288 -2.92 20.84 -5.59
CA VAL A 288 -4.18 21.51 -5.25
C VAL A 288 -4.40 22.76 -6.11
N ALA A 289 -3.39 23.58 -6.28
CA ALA A 289 -3.45 24.72 -7.20
C ALA A 289 -3.71 24.25 -8.64
N GLY A 290 -3.06 23.16 -9.06
CA GLY A 290 -3.28 22.54 -10.35
C GLY A 290 -4.71 22.01 -10.53
N MET A 291 -5.28 21.38 -9.52
CA MET A 291 -6.68 20.92 -9.53
C MET A 291 -7.64 22.06 -9.82
N ALA A 292 -7.45 23.22 -9.19
CA ALA A 292 -8.30 24.40 -9.36
C ALA A 292 -8.07 25.14 -10.69
N LEU A 293 -6.82 25.34 -11.09
CA LEU A 293 -6.45 26.26 -12.15
C LEU A 293 -6.18 25.60 -13.51
N ASN A 294 -5.71 24.34 -13.56
CA ASN A 294 -5.38 23.69 -14.83
C ASN A 294 -6.54 23.63 -15.82
N PRO A 295 -7.80 23.42 -15.43
CA PRO A 295 -8.94 23.47 -16.36
C PRO A 295 -9.08 24.80 -17.07
N MET A 296 -8.61 25.89 -16.49
CA MET A 296 -8.71 27.24 -17.03
C MET A 296 -7.51 27.60 -17.93
N ILE A 297 -6.29 27.19 -17.53
CA ILE A 297 -5.05 27.68 -18.13
C ILE A 297 -4.35 26.69 -19.05
N SER A 298 -4.74 25.41 -19.06
CA SER A 298 -4.07 24.37 -19.86
C SER A 298 -4.50 24.40 -21.32
N GLN A 299 -3.53 24.24 -22.24
CA GLN A 299 -3.83 23.72 -23.57
C GLN A 299 -4.15 22.23 -23.41
N GLY A 300 -5.25 21.73 -23.96
CA GLY A 300 -5.74 20.38 -23.68
C GLY A 300 -6.56 20.36 -22.37
N LYS A 301 -7.47 21.32 -22.25
CA LYS A 301 -8.36 21.51 -21.09
C LYS A 301 -9.12 20.25 -20.70
N GLU A 302 -9.55 19.45 -21.68
CA GLU A 302 -10.32 18.22 -21.44
C GLU A 302 -9.58 17.24 -20.53
N PHE A 303 -8.32 16.91 -20.83
CA PHE A 303 -7.55 15.97 -20.00
C PHE A 303 -7.32 16.51 -18.59
N SER A 304 -6.87 17.77 -18.47
CA SER A 304 -6.63 18.38 -17.15
C SER A 304 -7.91 18.51 -16.34
N THR A 305 -9.05 18.79 -16.97
CA THR A 305 -10.37 18.83 -16.30
C THR A 305 -10.75 17.44 -15.78
N LEU A 306 -10.60 16.40 -16.60
CA LEU A 306 -10.92 15.03 -16.18
C LEU A 306 -10.06 14.56 -15.00
N VAL A 307 -8.76 14.84 -15.04
CA VAL A 307 -7.86 14.50 -13.90
C VAL A 307 -8.18 15.33 -12.65
N SER A 308 -8.52 16.62 -12.81
CA SER A 308 -8.99 17.45 -11.68
C SER A 308 -10.29 16.91 -11.08
N MET A 309 -11.24 16.49 -11.92
CA MET A 309 -12.50 15.88 -11.44
C MET A 309 -12.26 14.56 -10.69
N GLN A 310 -11.30 13.74 -11.11
CA GLN A 310 -10.93 12.52 -10.39
C GLN A 310 -10.46 12.85 -8.97
N LEU A 311 -9.57 13.84 -8.82
CA LEU A 311 -9.08 14.25 -7.50
C LEU A 311 -10.22 14.87 -6.66
N ILE A 312 -11.07 15.71 -7.24
CA ILE A 312 -12.21 16.31 -6.54
C ILE A 312 -13.19 15.23 -6.04
N VAL A 313 -13.55 14.28 -6.88
CA VAL A 313 -14.46 13.18 -6.50
C VAL A 313 -13.85 12.36 -5.36
N TRP A 314 -12.56 12.00 -5.47
CA TRP A 314 -11.88 11.23 -4.43
C TRP A 314 -11.81 11.98 -3.10
N MET A 315 -11.36 13.23 -3.13
CA MET A 315 -11.29 14.08 -1.92
C MET A 315 -12.68 14.31 -1.33
N GLY A 316 -13.70 14.55 -2.17
CA GLY A 316 -15.07 14.73 -1.73
C GLY A 316 -15.60 13.52 -0.95
N ILE A 317 -15.29 12.31 -1.40
CA ILE A 317 -15.70 11.07 -0.71
C ILE A 317 -14.89 10.85 0.57
N PHE A 318 -13.57 10.76 0.46
CA PHE A 318 -12.74 10.27 1.57
C PHE A 318 -12.46 11.32 2.64
N PHE A 319 -12.43 12.62 2.29
CA PHE A 319 -12.22 13.67 3.29
C PHE A 319 -13.46 13.88 4.17
N SER A 320 -14.66 13.51 3.69
CA SER A 320 -15.90 13.57 4.47
C SER A 320 -16.10 12.38 5.40
N GLN A 321 -15.38 11.27 5.20
CA GLN A 321 -15.53 10.10 6.07
C GLN A 321 -14.88 10.34 7.44
N PRO A 322 -15.52 9.89 8.54
CA PRO A 322 -14.93 9.97 9.88
C PRO A 322 -13.66 9.15 10.03
N HIS A 323 -13.71 7.89 9.59
CA HIS A 323 -12.55 6.99 9.61
C HIS A 323 -11.58 7.32 8.47
N LYS A 324 -10.31 7.53 8.81
CA LYS A 324 -9.27 7.94 7.86
C LYS A 324 -7.99 7.17 8.07
N GLU A 325 -7.48 6.61 6.99
CA GLU A 325 -6.17 5.94 6.95
C GLU A 325 -5.34 6.48 5.78
N GLU A 326 -4.03 6.47 5.92
CA GLU A 326 -3.14 6.98 4.87
C GLU A 326 -3.33 6.21 3.55
N ARG A 327 -3.48 4.88 3.62
CA ARG A 327 -3.65 4.03 2.42
C ARG A 327 -4.87 4.39 1.57
N PHE A 328 -5.88 5.06 2.13
CA PHE A 328 -7.04 5.53 1.37
C PHE A 328 -6.69 6.70 0.42
N LEU A 329 -5.53 7.34 0.62
CA LEU A 329 -5.03 8.38 -0.27
C LEU A 329 -4.13 7.83 -1.40
N TYR A 330 -3.65 6.60 -1.32
CA TYR A 330 -2.74 6.03 -2.33
C TYR A 330 -3.27 6.17 -3.76
N PRO A 331 -4.57 5.89 -4.06
CA PRO A 331 -5.09 5.97 -5.43
C PRO A 331 -4.92 7.34 -6.10
N ILE A 332 -4.78 8.42 -5.32
CA ILE A 332 -4.61 9.78 -5.85
C ILE A 332 -3.16 10.30 -5.80
N TYR A 333 -2.22 9.56 -5.28
CA TYR A 333 -0.84 10.04 -5.11
C TYR A 333 -0.21 10.45 -6.45
N SER A 334 -0.27 9.59 -7.46
CA SER A 334 0.25 9.93 -8.79
C SER A 334 -0.57 11.04 -9.50
N LEU A 335 -1.87 11.21 -9.16
CA LEU A 335 -2.71 12.30 -9.68
C LEU A 335 -2.26 13.67 -9.13
N ILE A 336 -1.90 13.73 -7.84
CA ILE A 336 -1.34 14.94 -7.22
C ILE A 336 -0.07 15.36 -7.95
N SER A 337 0.86 14.42 -8.18
CA SER A 337 2.08 14.65 -8.96
C SER A 337 1.78 15.13 -10.38
N LEU A 338 0.73 14.56 -11.02
CA LEU A 338 0.34 14.92 -12.39
C LEU A 338 -0.23 16.33 -12.47
N LEU A 339 -1.14 16.69 -11.57
CA LEU A 339 -1.73 18.04 -11.54
C LEU A 339 -0.69 19.11 -11.19
N ALA A 340 0.22 18.81 -10.25
CA ALA A 340 1.36 19.66 -9.92
C ALA A 340 2.28 19.88 -11.14
N ALA A 341 2.57 18.82 -11.89
CA ALA A 341 3.42 18.90 -13.09
C ALA A 341 2.77 19.72 -14.21
N ILE A 342 1.46 19.55 -14.45
CA ILE A 342 0.70 20.36 -15.41
C ILE A 342 0.78 21.84 -15.01
N PHE A 343 0.48 22.15 -13.75
CA PHE A 343 0.49 23.52 -13.23
C PHE A 343 1.88 24.15 -13.31
N LEU A 344 2.92 23.46 -12.80
CA LEU A 344 4.28 23.98 -12.82
C LEU A 344 4.80 24.19 -14.25
N SER A 345 4.46 23.31 -15.18
CA SER A 345 4.85 23.48 -16.59
C SER A 345 4.31 24.77 -17.19
N LYS A 346 3.11 25.20 -16.80
CA LYS A 346 2.49 26.48 -17.24
C LYS A 346 3.06 27.68 -16.49
N LEU A 347 3.19 27.55 -15.18
CA LEU A 347 3.80 28.59 -14.35
C LEU A 347 5.23 28.92 -14.83
N ALA A 348 6.04 27.91 -15.11
CA ALA A 348 7.40 28.08 -15.63
C ALA A 348 7.43 28.82 -16.97
N LEU A 349 6.48 28.57 -17.87
CA LEU A 349 6.37 29.30 -19.15
C LEU A 349 5.98 30.77 -18.90
N GLY A 350 5.12 31.05 -17.94
CA GLY A 350 4.77 32.41 -17.53
C GLY A 350 5.96 33.17 -16.96
N VAL A 351 6.63 32.58 -15.97
CA VAL A 351 7.77 33.21 -15.27
C VAL A 351 8.93 33.51 -16.24
N LYS A 352 9.22 32.62 -17.19
CA LYS A 352 10.26 32.82 -18.21
C LYS A 352 10.07 34.10 -19.07
N ARG A 353 8.88 34.68 -19.10
CA ARG A 353 8.61 35.92 -19.85
C ARG A 353 9.07 37.18 -19.09
N PHE A 354 9.21 37.08 -17.76
CA PHE A 354 9.48 38.23 -16.89
C PHE A 354 10.91 38.25 -16.33
N ILE A 355 11.64 37.13 -16.36
CA ILE A 355 12.99 37.03 -15.83
C ILE A 355 13.98 36.50 -16.87
N SER A 356 15.27 36.85 -16.70
CA SER A 356 16.32 36.39 -17.60
C SER A 356 16.48 34.87 -17.54
N LYS A 357 16.91 34.28 -18.67
CA LYS A 357 17.16 32.84 -18.76
C LYS A 357 18.11 32.32 -17.67
N LYS A 358 19.15 33.10 -17.34
CA LYS A 358 20.15 32.76 -16.29
C LYS A 358 19.49 32.68 -14.91
N VAL A 359 18.72 33.69 -14.54
CA VAL A 359 17.98 33.74 -13.27
C VAL A 359 16.98 32.60 -13.18
N PHE A 360 16.20 32.36 -14.23
CA PHE A 360 15.27 31.24 -14.29
C PHE A 360 15.96 29.89 -14.06
N THR A 361 17.11 29.67 -14.71
CA THR A 361 17.85 28.40 -14.57
C THR A 361 18.37 28.21 -13.14
N ILE A 362 18.85 29.26 -12.49
CA ILE A 362 19.32 29.22 -11.10
C ILE A 362 18.15 28.90 -10.15
N LEU A 363 17.03 29.58 -10.30
CA LEU A 363 15.83 29.34 -9.49
C LEU A 363 15.29 27.91 -9.68
N GLN A 364 15.25 27.42 -10.92
CA GLN A 364 14.83 26.06 -11.24
C GLN A 364 15.78 25.02 -10.62
N ALA A 365 17.09 25.23 -10.71
CA ALA A 365 18.07 24.33 -10.11
C ALA A 365 17.97 24.31 -8.58
N GLY A 366 17.82 25.47 -7.94
CA GLY A 366 17.60 25.58 -6.50
C GLY A 366 16.32 24.87 -6.05
N PHE A 367 15.22 25.04 -6.79
CA PHE A 367 13.95 24.35 -6.53
C PHE A 367 14.09 22.82 -6.63
N ILE A 368 14.71 22.31 -7.69
CA ILE A 368 14.96 20.88 -7.87
C ILE A 368 15.82 20.33 -6.72
N LEU A 369 16.93 21.01 -6.41
CA LEU A 369 17.83 20.59 -5.34
C LEU A 369 17.14 20.54 -3.97
N SER A 370 16.36 21.57 -3.62
CA SER A 370 15.62 21.61 -2.36
C SER A 370 14.61 20.47 -2.26
N LEU A 371 13.88 20.16 -3.35
CA LEU A 371 12.96 19.03 -3.38
C LEU A 371 13.67 17.69 -3.19
N ILE A 372 14.75 17.45 -3.92
CA ILE A 372 15.54 16.23 -3.78
C ILE A 372 16.03 16.07 -2.33
N THR A 373 16.55 17.16 -1.74
CA THR A 373 17.09 17.13 -0.37
C THR A 373 16.00 16.77 0.64
N VAL A 374 14.87 17.49 0.63
CA VAL A 374 13.79 17.27 1.61
C VAL A 374 13.18 15.88 1.44
N SER A 375 12.94 15.45 0.21
CA SER A 375 12.39 14.12 -0.08
C SER A 375 13.32 13.00 0.39
N ASN A 376 14.63 13.10 0.08
CA ASN A 376 15.59 12.09 0.51
C ASN A 376 15.73 12.03 2.03
N LEU A 377 15.77 13.18 2.71
CA LEU A 377 15.79 13.21 4.17
C LEU A 377 14.57 12.53 4.78
N ARG A 378 13.37 12.72 4.19
CA ARG A 378 12.17 12.03 4.64
C ARG A 378 12.21 10.53 4.37
N ILE A 379 12.62 10.10 3.19
CA ILE A 379 12.75 8.68 2.84
C ILE A 379 13.78 7.99 3.72
N LEU A 380 14.93 8.60 3.94
CA LEU A 380 15.97 8.08 4.85
C LEU A 380 15.44 7.98 6.28
N ASN A 381 14.68 8.98 6.75
CA ASN A 381 14.03 8.92 8.06
C ASN A 381 13.10 7.71 8.18
N LEU A 382 12.28 7.44 7.17
CA LEU A 382 11.37 6.29 7.16
C LEU A 382 12.13 4.95 7.19
N VAL A 383 13.25 4.84 6.47
CA VAL A 383 14.05 3.62 6.45
C VAL A 383 14.85 3.44 7.74
N GLU A 384 15.56 4.46 8.22
CA GLU A 384 16.46 4.31 9.36
C GLU A 384 15.73 4.25 10.70
N ASN A 385 14.64 5.00 10.83
CA ASN A 385 13.95 5.17 12.10
C ASN A 385 12.68 4.32 12.26
N TYR A 386 12.17 3.69 11.19
CA TYR A 386 10.95 2.89 11.28
C TYR A 386 11.13 1.42 10.86
N ALA A 387 12.20 1.06 10.14
CA ALA A 387 12.37 -0.29 9.62
C ALA A 387 13.01 -1.29 10.60
N ALA A 388 13.11 -0.95 11.89
CA ALA A 388 13.62 -1.86 12.91
C ALA A 388 12.90 -3.22 12.97
N PRO A 389 11.55 -3.30 12.87
CA PRO A 389 10.84 -4.57 12.83
C PRO A 389 11.31 -5.48 11.68
N LEU A 390 11.47 -4.93 10.49
CA LEU A 390 11.93 -5.68 9.32
C LEU A 390 13.37 -6.19 9.52
N LYS A 391 14.25 -5.37 10.10
CA LYS A 391 15.64 -5.75 10.42
C LYS A 391 15.66 -6.90 11.44
N THR A 392 14.88 -6.79 12.50
CA THR A 392 14.77 -7.79 13.57
C THR A 392 14.20 -9.11 13.04
N PHE A 393 13.14 -9.08 12.25
CA PHE A 393 12.56 -10.30 11.68
C PHE A 393 13.45 -10.95 10.62
N ASN A 394 14.37 -10.22 9.97
CA ASN A 394 15.43 -10.83 9.17
C ASN A 394 16.41 -11.64 10.02
N THR A 395 16.61 -11.30 11.30
CA THR A 395 17.38 -12.13 12.26
C THR A 395 16.59 -13.38 12.64
N VAL A 396 15.28 -13.24 12.93
CA VAL A 396 14.39 -14.39 13.22
C VAL A 396 14.40 -15.40 12.07
N ALA A 397 14.34 -14.92 10.83
CA ALA A 397 14.34 -15.76 9.63
C ALA A 397 15.62 -16.59 9.41
N ARG A 398 16.68 -16.31 10.15
CA ARG A 398 17.96 -17.07 10.11
C ARG A 398 18.06 -18.13 11.22
N LEU A 399 17.06 -18.24 12.07
CA LEU A 399 17.00 -19.31 13.06
C LEU A 399 16.92 -20.67 12.36
N GLU A 400 17.52 -21.68 12.98
CA GLU A 400 17.44 -23.04 12.49
C GLU A 400 16.03 -23.61 12.67
N GLU A 401 15.64 -24.51 11.77
CA GLU A 401 14.38 -25.24 11.93
C GLU A 401 14.42 -26.08 13.22
N ALA A 402 13.34 -26.00 13.99
CA ALA A 402 13.26 -26.77 15.22
C ALA A 402 12.94 -28.24 14.90
N THR A 403 13.59 -29.14 15.61
CA THR A 403 13.35 -30.60 15.53
C THR A 403 12.22 -31.06 16.45
N THR A 404 11.52 -30.13 17.10
CA THR A 404 10.43 -30.38 18.03
C THR A 404 9.14 -30.74 17.30
N THR A 405 8.30 -31.57 17.92
CA THR A 405 6.97 -31.94 17.40
C THR A 405 5.96 -30.81 17.53
N SER A 406 6.20 -29.82 18.40
CA SER A 406 5.36 -28.64 18.60
C SER A 406 6.00 -27.42 17.93
N PRO A 407 5.24 -26.52 17.33
CA PRO A 407 5.76 -25.28 16.80
C PRO A 407 6.45 -24.42 17.87
N VAL A 408 7.54 -23.75 17.49
CA VAL A 408 8.23 -22.75 18.30
C VAL A 408 7.44 -21.44 18.27
N ASN A 409 7.14 -20.87 19.41
CA ASN A 409 6.34 -19.66 19.53
C ASN A 409 7.20 -18.39 19.54
N VAL A 410 7.03 -17.58 18.50
CA VAL A 410 7.56 -16.21 18.44
C VAL A 410 6.45 -15.26 18.86
N CYS A 411 6.56 -14.69 20.06
CA CYS A 411 5.52 -13.86 20.64
C CYS A 411 5.74 -12.37 20.35
N MET A 412 4.65 -11.64 20.22
CA MET A 412 4.61 -10.19 20.21
C MET A 412 3.53 -9.67 21.17
N GLY A 413 3.81 -8.56 21.83
CA GLY A 413 2.84 -7.84 22.65
C GLY A 413 2.33 -6.58 21.94
N LYS A 414 2.60 -5.41 22.52
CA LYS A 414 2.14 -4.10 22.03
C LYS A 414 2.60 -3.74 20.60
N GLU A 415 3.66 -4.37 20.09
CA GLU A 415 4.20 -4.12 18.74
C GLU A 415 3.63 -5.07 17.67
N TRP A 416 2.57 -5.82 17.97
CA TRP A 416 1.95 -6.80 17.08
C TRP A 416 1.65 -6.25 15.66
N TYR A 417 1.27 -4.97 15.57
CA TYR A 417 0.95 -4.29 14.32
C TYR A 417 2.15 -3.98 13.42
N HIS A 418 3.38 -4.18 13.93
CA HIS A 418 4.62 -4.05 13.16
C HIS A 418 5.18 -5.41 12.68
N PHE A 419 4.45 -6.50 12.89
CA PHE A 419 4.84 -7.79 12.33
C PHE A 419 4.94 -7.72 10.81
N PRO A 420 6.08 -8.08 10.19
CA PRO A 420 6.22 -7.93 8.74
C PRO A 420 5.45 -8.98 7.94
N ALA A 421 5.59 -10.27 8.26
CA ALA A 421 4.83 -11.41 7.74
C ALA A 421 5.44 -12.75 8.20
N SER A 422 4.64 -13.82 8.14
CA SER A 422 5.10 -15.18 8.40
C SER A 422 6.15 -15.69 7.39
N PHE A 423 6.41 -15.00 6.30
CA PHE A 423 7.54 -15.26 5.41
C PHE A 423 8.91 -15.12 6.10
N PHE A 424 8.97 -14.39 7.22
CA PHE A 424 10.16 -14.21 8.05
C PHE A 424 10.26 -15.21 9.20
N LEU A 425 9.34 -16.18 9.28
CA LEU A 425 9.40 -17.27 10.24
C LEU A 425 9.85 -18.55 9.53
N PRO A 426 10.76 -19.36 10.12
CA PRO A 426 11.01 -20.73 9.67
C PRO A 426 9.72 -21.58 9.71
N ASP A 427 9.67 -22.71 9.00
CA ASP A 427 8.43 -23.51 8.85
C ASP A 427 7.95 -24.10 10.19
N SER A 428 8.84 -24.35 11.12
CA SER A 428 8.54 -24.83 12.47
C SER A 428 8.14 -23.73 13.47
N TYR A 429 8.04 -22.46 13.05
CA TYR A 429 7.77 -21.32 13.94
C TYR A 429 6.37 -20.74 13.69
N ARG A 430 5.74 -20.23 14.78
CA ARG A 430 4.42 -19.55 14.68
C ARG A 430 4.42 -18.25 15.44
N LEU A 431 3.80 -17.21 14.85
CA LEU A 431 3.50 -15.97 15.56
C LEU A 431 2.45 -16.23 16.62
N ARG A 432 2.68 -15.72 17.84
CA ARG A 432 1.71 -15.69 18.94
C ARG A 432 1.59 -14.27 19.48
N PHE A 433 0.43 -13.95 20.04
CA PHE A 433 0.22 -12.68 20.71
C PHE A 433 0.14 -12.90 22.22
N VAL A 434 0.67 -11.93 22.96
CA VAL A 434 0.58 -11.87 24.42
C VAL A 434 -0.30 -10.67 24.78
N GLU A 435 -1.09 -10.83 25.83
CA GLU A 435 -1.95 -9.75 26.32
C GLU A 435 -1.14 -8.50 26.65
N CYS A 436 -1.50 -7.37 26.04
CA CYS A 436 -0.71 -6.13 26.11
C CYS A 436 -1.56 -4.87 26.34
N GLY A 437 -2.83 -5.04 26.69
CA GLY A 437 -3.78 -3.94 26.89
C GLY A 437 -4.41 -3.41 25.60
N PHE A 438 -4.21 -4.08 24.46
CA PHE A 438 -4.98 -3.82 23.24
C PHE A 438 -6.39 -4.41 23.41
N ASP A 439 -7.40 -3.59 23.22
CA ASP A 439 -8.82 -3.92 23.43
C ASP A 439 -9.58 -4.32 22.15
N GLY A 440 -8.90 -4.30 21.01
CA GLY A 440 -9.45 -4.74 19.72
C GLY A 440 -9.19 -6.22 19.42
N LEU A 441 -9.77 -6.72 18.35
CA LEU A 441 -9.65 -8.11 17.92
C LEU A 441 -8.30 -8.36 17.24
N LEU A 442 -7.49 -9.22 17.83
CA LEU A 442 -6.26 -9.72 17.21
C LEU A 442 -6.57 -10.81 16.16
N PRO A 443 -5.75 -10.94 15.11
CA PRO A 443 -5.88 -12.04 14.16
C PRO A 443 -5.73 -13.42 14.82
N GLY A 444 -6.56 -14.38 14.41
CA GLY A 444 -6.41 -15.78 14.79
C GLY A 444 -5.43 -16.52 13.87
N ASP A 445 -5.27 -17.83 14.09
CA ASP A 445 -4.50 -18.68 13.19
C ASP A 445 -5.41 -19.26 12.10
N PHE A 446 -4.94 -19.30 10.86
CA PHE A 446 -5.56 -20.18 9.87
C PHE A 446 -5.47 -21.65 10.34
N TYR A 447 -6.48 -22.43 10.03
CA TYR A 447 -6.39 -23.87 10.22
C TYR A 447 -5.35 -24.46 9.26
N GLU A 448 -4.38 -25.19 9.81
CA GLU A 448 -3.30 -25.84 9.06
C GLU A 448 -3.75 -27.23 8.63
N LEU A 449 -4.40 -27.31 7.47
CA LEU A 449 -4.90 -28.55 6.88
C LEU A 449 -4.11 -28.87 5.60
N ASP A 450 -4.02 -30.16 5.26
CA ASP A 450 -3.34 -30.61 4.02
C ASP A 450 -3.97 -30.00 2.76
N ASN A 451 -5.27 -29.78 2.79
CA ASN A 451 -6.00 -29.14 1.70
C ASN A 451 -6.21 -27.66 1.98
N ILE A 452 -5.50 -26.82 1.23
CA ILE A 452 -5.57 -25.35 1.36
C ILE A 452 -7.00 -24.81 1.20
N PHE A 453 -7.82 -25.42 0.33
CA PHE A 453 -9.21 -25.02 0.13
C PHE A 453 -10.12 -25.41 1.30
N GLU A 454 -9.68 -26.28 2.19
CA GLU A 454 -10.34 -26.54 3.48
C GLU A 454 -9.88 -25.53 4.52
N SER A 455 -8.57 -25.25 4.59
CA SER A 455 -8.03 -24.21 5.49
C SER A 455 -8.74 -22.86 5.32
N THR A 456 -9.05 -22.45 4.08
CA THR A 456 -9.74 -21.18 3.80
C THR A 456 -11.24 -21.18 4.15
N THR A 457 -11.84 -22.33 4.42
CA THR A 457 -13.26 -22.44 4.78
C THR A 457 -13.51 -22.54 6.29
N HIS A 458 -12.45 -22.61 7.10
CA HIS A 458 -12.54 -22.60 8.54
C HIS A 458 -12.32 -21.19 9.11
N ILE A 459 -12.97 -20.91 10.22
CA ILE A 459 -12.84 -19.66 10.96
C ILE A 459 -12.28 -19.94 12.36
N PRO A 460 -11.25 -19.23 12.83
CA PRO A 460 -10.83 -19.30 14.21
C PRO A 460 -12.00 -18.97 15.14
N ALA A 461 -12.03 -19.62 16.32
CA ALA A 461 -13.06 -19.37 17.32
C ALA A 461 -13.14 -17.86 17.67
N ASN A 462 -14.32 -17.39 18.06
CA ASN A 462 -14.58 -16.03 18.54
C ASN A 462 -14.13 -14.89 17.62
N MET A 463 -14.07 -15.13 16.30
CA MET A 463 -13.87 -14.03 15.33
C MET A 463 -15.12 -13.18 15.24
N ASN A 464 -14.95 -11.86 15.27
CA ASN A 464 -16.06 -10.91 15.21
C ASN A 464 -15.72 -9.69 14.34
N ASN A 465 -16.75 -9.05 13.78
CA ASN A 465 -16.65 -7.81 12.98
C ASN A 465 -16.87 -6.54 13.83
N LYS A 466 -16.79 -6.65 15.15
CA LYS A 466 -17.04 -5.57 16.13
C LYS A 466 -15.75 -5.07 16.80
N ASN A 467 -14.61 -5.53 16.32
CA ASN A 467 -13.29 -5.21 16.87
C ASN A 467 -13.20 -5.38 18.39
N LYS A 468 -13.80 -6.46 18.92
CA LYS A 468 -13.78 -6.78 20.36
C LYS A 468 -12.67 -7.77 20.64
N PHE A 469 -11.90 -7.47 21.69
CA PHE A 469 -10.86 -8.36 22.20
C PHE A 469 -11.42 -9.72 22.61
N GLU A 470 -10.68 -10.77 22.26
CA GLU A 470 -11.01 -12.16 22.61
C GLU A 470 -9.77 -12.84 23.22
N LEU A 471 -9.95 -13.43 24.39
CA LEU A 471 -8.85 -13.99 25.19
C LEU A 471 -8.16 -15.18 24.51
N ASP A 472 -8.88 -15.90 23.65
CA ASP A 472 -8.34 -17.04 22.90
C ASP A 472 -7.35 -16.64 21.78
N LYS A 473 -7.17 -15.34 21.52
CA LYS A 473 -6.19 -14.82 20.56
C LYS A 473 -4.81 -14.60 21.19
N VAL A 474 -4.69 -14.70 22.51
CA VAL A 474 -3.43 -14.49 23.23
C VAL A 474 -2.99 -15.75 23.97
N VAL A 475 -1.68 -15.88 24.14
CA VAL A 475 -1.07 -16.96 24.91
C VAL A 475 -0.40 -16.42 26.17
N SER A 476 -0.13 -17.28 27.13
CA SER A 476 0.68 -16.92 28.29
C SER A 476 2.13 -16.65 27.87
N LEU A 477 2.77 -15.66 28.52
CA LEU A 477 4.20 -15.39 28.30
C LEU A 477 5.06 -16.64 28.55
N THR A 478 4.58 -17.59 29.39
CA THR A 478 5.27 -18.84 29.66
C THR A 478 5.32 -19.82 28.49
N GLU A 479 4.49 -19.61 27.47
CA GLU A 479 4.44 -20.42 26.26
C GLU A 479 5.35 -19.85 25.15
N CYS A 480 5.93 -18.67 25.39
CA CYS A 480 6.79 -17.99 24.42
C CYS A 480 8.23 -18.53 24.49
N ASP A 481 8.76 -18.94 23.35
CA ASP A 481 10.18 -19.30 23.18
C ASP A 481 11.02 -18.08 22.82
N TYR A 482 10.45 -17.20 21.99
CA TYR A 482 11.03 -15.92 21.60
C TYR A 482 10.02 -14.79 21.78
N PHE A 483 10.53 -13.58 22.02
CA PHE A 483 9.69 -12.41 22.18
C PHE A 483 10.25 -11.21 21.40
N VAL A 484 9.41 -10.51 20.67
CA VAL A 484 9.77 -9.33 19.89
C VAL A 484 8.95 -8.14 20.36
N ASP A 485 9.62 -7.10 20.86
CA ASP A 485 8.95 -5.89 21.34
C ASP A 485 9.90 -4.68 21.33
N ASN A 486 9.42 -3.52 21.73
CA ASN A 486 10.22 -2.31 21.94
C ASN A 486 10.53 -2.05 23.43
N SER A 487 11.53 -1.22 23.69
CA SER A 487 12.05 -0.92 25.04
C SER A 487 11.20 0.09 25.85
N GLN A 488 10.04 0.51 25.37
CA GLN A 488 9.18 1.47 26.10
C GLN A 488 8.24 0.74 27.06
N PHE A 489 8.81 0.16 28.10
CA PHE A 489 8.03 -0.54 29.13
C PHE A 489 7.38 0.42 30.13
N ASP A 490 7.94 1.62 30.32
CA ASP A 490 7.54 2.54 31.39
C ASP A 490 6.39 3.49 31.02
N SER A 491 5.98 3.54 29.75
CA SER A 491 5.02 4.54 29.26
C SER A 491 3.56 4.07 29.23
N ILE A 492 3.30 2.80 29.52
CA ILE A 492 1.94 2.22 29.53
C ILE A 492 1.63 1.69 30.93
N PRO A 493 0.70 2.32 31.67
CA PRO A 493 0.32 1.89 33.03
C PRO A 493 -0.30 0.50 33.11
N GLN A 494 -0.51 -0.17 31.99
CA GLN A 494 -1.24 -1.44 31.86
C GLN A 494 -0.43 -2.55 31.19
N LEU A 495 0.91 -2.53 31.26
CA LEU A 495 1.71 -3.66 30.77
C LEU A 495 1.47 -4.89 31.62
N LEU A 496 0.89 -5.90 31.01
CA LEU A 496 0.58 -7.18 31.63
C LEU A 496 1.80 -8.13 31.66
N TYR A 497 2.94 -7.71 31.13
CA TYR A 497 4.21 -8.44 31.18
C TYR A 497 5.38 -7.53 31.57
N PRO A 498 6.40 -8.09 32.28
CA PRO A 498 7.55 -7.33 32.80
C PRO A 498 8.49 -6.90 31.67
N ASN A 499 9.41 -5.98 31.98
CA ASN A 499 10.51 -5.67 31.07
C ASN A 499 11.42 -6.89 30.88
N LEU A 500 11.27 -7.56 29.74
CA LEU A 500 11.96 -8.81 29.46
C LEU A 500 13.47 -8.62 29.21
N THR A 501 13.95 -7.41 28.92
CA THR A 501 15.38 -7.15 28.74
C THR A 501 16.17 -7.30 30.05
N THR A 502 15.48 -7.16 31.18
CA THR A 502 16.05 -7.28 32.53
C THR A 502 15.46 -8.45 33.32
N ALA A 503 14.46 -9.14 32.79
CA ALA A 503 13.80 -10.24 33.47
C ALA A 503 14.69 -11.49 33.46
N PRO A 504 14.78 -12.21 34.61
CA PRO A 504 15.53 -13.45 34.64
C PRO A 504 14.89 -14.51 33.72
N GLY A 505 15.73 -15.25 33.01
CA GLY A 505 15.28 -16.30 32.08
C GLY A 505 15.06 -15.82 30.66
N TRP A 506 15.44 -14.57 30.33
CA TRP A 506 15.43 -14.04 28.97
C TRP A 506 16.81 -13.54 28.54
N GLU A 507 17.14 -13.72 27.27
CA GLU A 507 18.38 -13.28 26.65
C GLU A 507 18.06 -12.40 25.43
N VAL A 508 18.75 -11.27 25.31
CA VAL A 508 18.61 -10.37 24.16
C VAL A 508 19.43 -10.91 23.00
N MET A 509 18.77 -11.28 21.91
CA MET A 509 19.38 -11.83 20.70
C MET A 509 19.75 -10.75 19.68
N ASP A 510 18.93 -9.70 19.55
CA ASP A 510 19.12 -8.62 18.58
C ASP A 510 18.45 -7.34 19.09
N CYS A 511 18.98 -6.19 18.66
CA CYS A 511 18.51 -4.86 19.05
C CYS A 511 18.67 -3.85 17.93
N ASN A 512 17.58 -3.27 17.48
CA ASN A 512 17.58 -2.28 16.42
C ASN A 512 16.96 -0.94 16.87
N LYS A 513 17.49 0.17 16.39
CA LYS A 513 16.98 1.51 16.71
C LYS A 513 15.65 1.76 15.99
N MET A 514 14.70 2.33 16.71
CA MET A 514 13.40 2.73 16.19
C MET A 514 13.02 4.11 16.75
N LEU A 515 12.28 4.92 15.97
CA LEU A 515 11.82 6.23 16.42
C LEU A 515 10.85 6.08 17.60
N ASN A 516 11.01 6.93 18.62
CA ASN A 516 10.05 7.01 19.71
C ASN A 516 8.87 7.93 19.30
N PRO A 517 7.65 7.42 19.09
CA PRO A 517 6.51 8.25 18.69
C PRO A 517 6.07 9.24 19.77
N ASN A 518 6.37 8.96 21.04
CA ASN A 518 6.02 9.81 22.18
C ASN A 518 7.06 10.92 22.45
N GLY A 519 8.17 10.94 21.69
CA GLY A 519 9.14 12.04 21.76
C GLY A 519 8.52 13.34 21.26
N HIS A 520 8.92 14.49 21.85
CA HIS A 520 8.53 15.82 21.38
C HIS A 520 9.16 16.10 20.01
N HIS A 521 8.49 15.66 18.94
CA HIS A 521 8.93 15.96 17.58
C HIS A 521 8.13 17.13 17.02
N SER A 522 8.81 18.23 16.70
CA SER A 522 8.23 19.29 15.87
C SER A 522 7.85 18.72 14.49
N PHE A 523 6.94 19.39 13.78
CA PHE A 523 6.63 19.06 12.39
C PHE A 523 7.90 18.92 11.52
N ILE A 524 8.88 19.80 11.73
CA ILE A 524 10.18 19.73 11.06
C ILE A 524 10.93 18.44 11.41
N GLY A 525 10.91 18.00 12.66
CA GLY A 525 11.55 16.74 13.09
C GLY A 525 10.88 15.50 12.53
N LYS A 526 9.57 15.54 12.24
CA LYS A 526 8.85 14.49 11.53
C LYS A 526 9.15 14.49 10.03
N LEU A 527 9.36 15.67 9.45
CA LEU A 527 9.64 15.85 8.03
C LEU A 527 11.08 15.48 7.67
N LEU A 528 12.04 15.89 8.49
CA LEU A 528 13.46 15.72 8.24
C LEU A 528 14.03 14.57 9.07
N TYR A 529 15.14 13.98 8.60
CA TYR A 529 15.91 13.02 9.37
C TYR A 529 16.30 13.63 10.73
N SER A 530 15.79 13.03 11.81
CA SER A 530 16.08 13.46 13.18
C SER A 530 16.98 12.42 13.85
N LEU A 531 18.15 12.84 14.29
CA LEU A 531 19.08 12.04 15.09
C LEU A 531 18.61 11.85 16.54
N PHE A 532 17.48 12.45 16.93
CA PHE A 532 17.06 12.58 18.32
C PHE A 532 16.00 11.54 18.70
N GLN A 533 16.23 10.88 19.83
CA GLN A 533 15.35 9.98 20.58
C GLN A 533 14.88 8.73 19.81
N SER A 534 15.76 7.73 19.77
CA SER A 534 15.43 6.39 19.35
C SER A 534 15.00 5.55 20.55
N ARG A 535 13.95 4.72 20.38
CA ARG A 535 13.68 3.55 21.22
C ARG A 535 14.39 2.35 20.61
N THR A 536 14.56 1.30 21.41
CA THR A 536 15.14 0.05 20.93
C THR A 536 14.04 -0.95 20.64
N TYR A 537 14.11 -1.60 19.51
CA TYR A 537 13.26 -2.73 19.13
C TYR A 537 14.10 -3.99 19.26
N GLY A 538 13.68 -4.90 20.15
CA GLY A 538 14.48 -6.04 20.56
C GLY A 538 13.85 -7.39 20.22
N PHE A 539 14.71 -8.37 20.02
CA PHE A 539 14.39 -9.78 19.89
C PHE A 539 15.03 -10.53 21.04
N LEU A 540 14.21 -11.24 21.83
CA LEU A 540 14.62 -11.95 23.04
C LEU A 540 14.31 -13.44 22.93
N ARG A 541 15.16 -14.27 23.52
CA ARG A 541 14.99 -15.71 23.65
C ARG A 541 14.72 -16.09 25.09
N SER A 542 13.74 -16.97 25.32
CA SER A 542 13.51 -17.57 26.63
C SER A 542 14.60 -18.58 26.96
N GLN A 543 15.19 -18.49 28.13
CA GLN A 543 16.21 -19.46 28.63
C GLN A 543 15.61 -20.78 29.13
N LYS A 544 14.29 -20.96 29.07
CA LYS A 544 13.61 -22.18 29.54
C LYS A 544 13.99 -23.45 28.78
N GLY A 545 14.52 -23.35 27.55
CA GLY A 545 14.98 -24.49 26.74
C GLY A 545 16.44 -24.91 26.99
N CYS A 546 17.22 -24.13 27.73
CA CYS A 546 18.58 -24.44 28.08
C CYS A 546 18.65 -24.98 29.52
N ARG A 547 18.03 -26.13 29.82
CA ARG A 547 18.56 -26.98 30.84
C ARG A 547 19.84 -27.57 30.28
N CYS A 548 20.97 -26.96 30.63
CA CYS A 548 22.27 -27.61 30.50
C CYS A 548 22.14 -29.01 31.08
N LEU A 549 22.38 -30.01 30.24
CA LEU A 549 22.80 -31.30 30.73
C LEU A 549 24.04 -31.01 31.58
N GLY A 550 23.84 -31.06 32.90
CA GLY A 550 24.95 -30.97 33.85
C GLY A 550 25.94 -32.04 33.48
N VAL A 551 27.12 -31.63 33.10
CA VAL A 551 28.31 -32.48 33.16
C VAL A 551 28.59 -32.60 34.65
N GLY A 552 28.25 -33.76 35.21
CA GLY A 552 28.75 -34.22 36.47
C GLY A 552 30.16 -34.73 36.36
#